data_1d003104817bb6d71fc6af7e937e0876
#
_entry.id   1d003104817bb6d71fc6af7e937e0876
#
_cell.length_a   1.000
_cell.length_b   1.000
_cell.length_c   1.000
_cell.angle_alpha   90.00
_cell.angle_beta   90.00
_cell.angle_gamma   90.00
#
_symmetry.space_group_name_H-M   'P 1'
#
loop_
_entity.id
_entity.type
_entity.pdbx_description
1 polymer ?
#
loop_
_entity_poly.entity_id
_entity_poly.type
_entity_poly.pdbx_seq_one_letter_code
_entity_poly.pdbx_strand_id
1 'polypeptide(L)'
;PCIDLHHGKVKQIVGGTLRDDEGSAPAENFVSDLSAQHYAEMYRRDKLTGGHVIKLGPGNEEAARAALAAYQGGLQVGGGVTAANAAEWLERGASHVIVTSWLFDGPALSRGRLDELVAVAGRERVVLDLSCRKRDGDYFVVTDRWQTFTDLKVDRATLEDLGSYCAEFLVHGVDVE
;
A
#
# COMPACT_ATOMS: atom_id res chain seq x y z
N PRO A 1 8.07 7.20 7.03
CA PRO A 1 6.86 7.97 7.33
C PRO A 1 5.72 7.56 6.41
N CYS A 2 4.45 7.72 6.86
CA CYS A 2 3.28 7.38 6.07
C CYS A 2 2.31 8.56 5.96
N ILE A 3 1.54 8.58 4.89
CA ILE A 3 0.42 9.46 4.63
C ILE A 3 -0.75 8.57 4.22
N ASP A 4 -1.61 8.23 5.18
CA ASP A 4 -2.79 7.42 4.91
C ASP A 4 -3.96 8.34 4.56
N LEU A 5 -4.59 8.06 3.43
CA LEU A 5 -5.65 8.88 2.86
C LEU A 5 -6.99 8.15 2.93
N HIS A 6 -7.98 8.80 3.53
CA HIS A 6 -9.36 8.33 3.54
C HIS A 6 -10.30 9.52 3.32
N HIS A 7 -11.15 9.43 2.29
CA HIS A 7 -12.04 10.53 1.85
C HIS A 7 -11.29 11.86 1.63
N GLY A 8 -10.13 11.80 0.99
CA GLY A 8 -9.29 12.96 0.65
C GLY A 8 -8.54 13.61 1.81
N LYS A 9 -8.65 13.07 3.03
CA LYS A 9 -7.96 13.59 4.21
C LYS A 9 -6.88 12.63 4.70
N VAL A 10 -5.85 13.19 5.34
CA VAL A 10 -4.84 12.41 6.04
C VAL A 10 -5.41 11.92 7.36
N LYS A 11 -5.40 10.61 7.58
CA LYS A 11 -5.99 9.97 8.77
C LYS A 11 -5.11 8.83 9.25
N GLN A 12 -5.17 8.57 10.56
CA GLN A 12 -4.76 7.30 11.14
C GLN A 12 -6.01 6.52 11.53
N ILE A 13 -6.21 5.38 10.90
CA ILE A 13 -7.36 4.49 11.10
C ILE A 13 -6.88 3.24 11.83
N VAL A 14 -7.66 2.75 12.78
CA VAL A 14 -7.45 1.43 13.38
C VAL A 14 -7.80 0.37 12.34
N GLY A 15 -6.80 -0.33 11.80
CA GLY A 15 -6.92 -1.17 10.62
C GLY A 15 -8.01 -2.24 10.69
N GLY A 16 -8.16 -2.91 11.82
CA GLY A 16 -9.23 -3.91 12.03
C GLY A 16 -10.66 -3.38 12.02
N THR A 17 -10.85 -2.05 11.97
CA THR A 17 -12.19 -1.39 11.99
C THR A 17 -12.63 -0.89 10.62
N LEU A 18 -11.77 -0.94 9.60
CA LEU A 18 -12.10 -0.53 8.24
C LEU A 18 -13.01 -1.58 7.59
N ARG A 19 -14.31 -1.26 7.43
CA ARG A 19 -15.34 -2.14 6.85
C ARG A 19 -16.06 -1.44 5.70
N ASP A 20 -16.61 -2.23 4.76
CA ASP A 20 -17.41 -1.72 3.65
C ASP A 20 -18.89 -1.48 4.01
N ASP A 21 -19.30 -1.75 5.24
CA ASP A 21 -20.69 -1.60 5.64
C ASP A 21 -21.11 -0.13 5.65
N GLU A 22 -22.18 0.19 4.93
CA GLU A 22 -22.78 1.53 4.80
C GLU A 22 -23.32 2.08 6.14
N GLY A 23 -22.61 2.00 7.21
CA GLY A 23 -23.10 2.46 8.52
C GLY A 23 -22.06 2.50 9.63
N SER A 24 -20.91 1.90 9.47
CA SER A 24 -19.86 1.97 10.49
C SER A 24 -18.66 2.78 9.97
N ALA A 25 -18.51 4.01 10.49
CA ALA A 25 -17.27 4.74 10.31
C ALA A 25 -16.12 3.95 10.98
N PRO A 26 -14.96 3.80 10.31
CA PRO A 26 -13.80 3.19 10.96
C PRO A 26 -13.41 3.98 12.20
N ALA A 27 -12.85 3.30 13.20
CA ALA A 27 -12.30 4.00 14.35
C ALA A 27 -11.08 4.80 13.91
N GLU A 28 -11.16 6.11 14.08
CA GLU A 28 -10.11 7.06 13.69
C GLU A 28 -9.33 7.47 14.94
N ASN A 29 -8.02 7.21 14.97
CA ASN A 29 -7.14 7.70 16.04
C ASN A 29 -6.78 9.17 15.82
N PHE A 30 -6.71 9.58 14.55
CA PHE A 30 -6.28 10.92 14.17
C PHE A 30 -6.89 11.31 12.82
N VAL A 31 -7.36 12.55 12.72
CA VAL A 31 -7.75 13.19 11.46
C VAL A 31 -7.00 14.52 11.37
N SER A 32 -6.24 14.71 10.32
CA SER A 32 -5.47 15.92 10.12
C SER A 32 -6.30 17.03 9.48
N ASP A 33 -6.11 18.25 9.94
CA ASP A 33 -6.55 19.48 9.25
C ASP A 33 -5.57 19.91 8.15
N LEU A 34 -4.35 19.32 8.12
CA LEU A 34 -3.33 19.60 7.13
C LEU A 34 -3.46 18.65 5.94
N SER A 35 -3.10 19.15 4.76
CA SER A 35 -3.19 18.37 3.52
C SER A 35 -2.08 17.33 3.40
N ALA A 36 -2.28 16.33 2.51
CA ALA A 36 -1.26 15.38 2.15
C ALA A 36 -0.01 16.05 1.56
N GLN A 37 -0.20 17.12 0.79
CA GLN A 37 0.89 17.95 0.27
C GLN A 37 1.76 18.53 1.40
N HIS A 38 1.16 19.04 2.46
CA HIS A 38 1.88 19.61 3.62
C HIS A 38 2.84 18.57 4.24
N TYR A 39 2.37 17.34 4.46
CA TYR A 39 3.21 16.27 5.01
C TYR A 39 4.32 15.86 4.04
N ALA A 40 4.03 15.78 2.75
CA ALA A 40 5.03 15.49 1.73
C ALA A 40 6.13 16.56 1.67
N GLU A 41 5.77 17.85 1.77
CA GLU A 41 6.72 18.96 1.85
C GLU A 41 7.57 18.90 3.11
N MET A 42 6.99 18.52 4.25
CA MET A 42 7.71 18.32 5.51
C MET A 42 8.73 17.18 5.36
N TYR A 43 8.33 16.03 4.80
CA TYR A 43 9.23 14.90 4.57
C TYR A 43 10.35 15.24 3.58
N ARG A 44 10.04 16.01 2.52
CA ARG A 44 11.05 16.50 1.58
C ARG A 44 12.07 17.43 2.26
N ARG A 45 11.61 18.39 3.07
CA ARG A 45 12.47 19.30 3.83
C ARG A 45 13.42 18.53 4.75
N ASP A 46 12.90 17.50 5.41
CA ASP A 46 13.64 16.69 6.37
C ASP A 46 14.40 15.53 5.68
N LYS A 47 14.34 15.45 4.33
CA LYS A 47 15.00 14.45 3.47
C LYS A 47 14.62 12.99 3.82
N LEU A 48 13.39 12.78 4.24
CA LEU A 48 12.85 11.47 4.57
C LEU A 48 12.34 10.79 3.30
N THR A 49 13.15 9.93 2.69
CA THR A 49 12.77 9.11 1.53
C THR A 49 12.20 7.76 1.95
N GLY A 50 11.53 7.05 1.03
CA GLY A 50 10.95 5.72 1.29
C GLY A 50 9.67 5.75 2.13
N GLY A 51 9.13 6.93 2.40
CA GLY A 51 7.78 7.03 2.97
C GLY A 51 6.73 6.65 1.94
N HIS A 52 5.51 6.36 2.38
CA HIS A 52 4.43 5.95 1.49
C HIS A 52 3.16 6.80 1.63
N VAL A 53 2.42 6.88 0.54
CA VAL A 53 1.06 7.41 0.45
C VAL A 53 0.14 6.25 0.18
N ILE A 54 -0.76 5.92 1.11
CA ILE A 54 -1.73 4.84 0.96
C ILE A 54 -3.13 5.41 0.79
N LYS A 55 -3.80 5.01 -0.28
CA LYS A 55 -5.19 5.36 -0.57
C LYS A 55 -6.12 4.30 0.02
N LEU A 56 -6.80 4.64 1.09
CA LEU A 56 -7.79 3.78 1.74
C LEU A 56 -9.18 4.04 1.16
N GLY A 57 -9.52 3.29 0.13
CA GLY A 57 -10.78 3.44 -0.61
C GLY A 57 -10.74 4.53 -1.69
N PRO A 58 -11.88 4.80 -2.34
CA PRO A 58 -12.00 5.77 -3.44
C PRO A 58 -11.93 7.23 -2.95
N GLY A 59 -11.74 8.16 -3.90
CA GLY A 59 -11.78 9.61 -3.64
C GLY A 59 -10.50 10.20 -3.03
N ASN A 60 -9.38 9.47 -3.14
CA ASN A 60 -8.08 9.88 -2.60
C ASN A 60 -7.06 10.26 -3.66
N GLU A 61 -7.42 10.15 -4.95
CA GLU A 61 -6.49 10.28 -6.09
C GLU A 61 -5.87 11.69 -6.14
N GLU A 62 -6.68 12.72 -5.93
CA GLU A 62 -6.21 14.12 -5.98
C GLU A 62 -5.23 14.42 -4.84
N ALA A 63 -5.54 14.00 -3.61
CA ALA A 63 -4.66 14.17 -2.47
C ALA A 63 -3.33 13.41 -2.63
N ALA A 64 -3.39 12.18 -3.17
CA ALA A 64 -2.19 11.39 -3.47
C ALA A 64 -1.33 12.07 -4.54
N ARG A 65 -1.92 12.57 -5.63
CA ARG A 65 -1.21 13.32 -6.68
C ARG A 65 -0.53 14.57 -6.12
N ALA A 66 -1.23 15.31 -5.26
CA ALA A 66 -0.67 16.50 -4.63
C ALA A 66 0.55 16.18 -3.75
N ALA A 67 0.49 15.10 -2.97
CA ALA A 67 1.61 14.63 -2.16
C ALA A 67 2.81 14.22 -3.02
N LEU A 68 2.59 13.43 -4.07
CA LEU A 68 3.66 12.98 -4.97
C LEU A 68 4.31 14.15 -5.73
N ALA A 69 3.52 15.12 -6.19
CA ALA A 69 4.03 16.33 -6.84
C ALA A 69 4.87 17.18 -5.90
N ALA A 70 4.51 17.24 -4.60
CA ALA A 70 5.25 17.98 -3.59
C ALA A 70 6.60 17.34 -3.23
N TYR A 71 6.73 16.02 -3.37
CA TYR A 71 7.97 15.28 -3.10
C TYR A 71 8.25 14.22 -4.16
N GLN A 72 8.55 14.66 -5.38
CA GLN A 72 8.81 13.76 -6.51
C GLN A 72 9.98 12.82 -6.24
N GLY A 73 9.76 11.53 -6.46
CA GLY A 73 10.73 10.46 -6.26
C GLY A 73 11.04 10.14 -4.79
N GLY A 74 10.41 10.83 -3.83
CA GLY A 74 10.64 10.61 -2.40
C GLY A 74 9.64 9.68 -1.73
N LEU A 75 8.46 9.48 -2.32
CA LEU A 75 7.35 8.73 -1.73
C LEU A 75 6.92 7.58 -2.62
N GLN A 76 6.58 6.46 -2.00
CA GLN A 76 5.91 5.32 -2.60
C GLN A 76 4.38 5.56 -2.62
N VAL A 77 3.63 4.89 -3.49
CA VAL A 77 2.17 5.01 -3.53
C VAL A 77 1.50 3.63 -3.56
N GLY A 78 0.45 3.48 -2.75
CA GLY A 78 -0.35 2.26 -2.67
C GLY A 78 -1.85 2.53 -2.58
N GLY A 79 -2.62 1.44 -2.49
CA GLY A 79 -4.07 1.47 -2.43
C GLY A 79 -4.70 1.54 -3.83
N GLY A 80 -5.23 0.40 -4.30
CA GLY A 80 -5.85 0.27 -5.61
C GLY A 80 -4.88 0.38 -6.80
N VAL A 81 -3.60 0.09 -6.60
CA VAL A 81 -2.62 0.02 -7.69
C VAL A 81 -2.71 -1.33 -8.38
N THR A 82 -2.66 -1.29 -9.71
CA THR A 82 -2.68 -2.44 -10.62
C THR A 82 -1.69 -2.21 -11.75
N ALA A 83 -1.42 -3.21 -12.59
CA ALA A 83 -0.59 -3.00 -13.77
C ALA A 83 -1.16 -1.92 -14.71
N ALA A 84 -2.49 -1.78 -14.80
CA ALA A 84 -3.14 -0.80 -15.67
C ALA A 84 -2.87 0.66 -15.27
N ASN A 85 -2.60 0.95 -13.98
CA ASN A 85 -2.38 2.32 -13.49
C ASN A 85 -0.99 2.57 -12.88
N ALA A 86 -0.16 1.54 -12.76
CA ALA A 86 1.17 1.65 -12.15
C ALA A 86 2.06 2.67 -12.85
N ALA A 87 2.12 2.64 -14.20
CA ALA A 87 2.91 3.58 -14.98
C ALA A 87 2.49 5.04 -14.72
N GLU A 88 1.18 5.31 -14.68
CA GLU A 88 0.67 6.66 -14.38
C GLU A 88 1.15 7.17 -13.02
N TRP A 89 1.10 6.35 -11.98
CA TRP A 89 1.55 6.75 -10.65
C TRP A 89 3.05 7.04 -10.61
N LEU A 90 3.85 6.24 -11.32
CA LEU A 90 5.29 6.44 -11.45
C LEU A 90 5.61 7.74 -12.21
N GLU A 91 4.90 8.04 -13.30
CA GLU A 91 5.02 9.29 -14.06
C GLU A 91 4.63 10.52 -13.23
N ARG A 92 3.69 10.36 -12.30
CA ARG A 92 3.26 11.43 -11.38
C ARG A 92 4.22 11.68 -10.23
N GLY A 93 5.34 10.98 -10.18
CA GLY A 93 6.42 11.21 -9.22
C GLY A 93 6.49 10.23 -8.06
N ALA A 94 5.76 9.13 -8.09
CA ALA A 94 6.00 8.05 -7.13
C ALA A 94 7.38 7.43 -7.34
N SER A 95 8.10 7.17 -6.27
CA SER A 95 9.35 6.42 -6.32
C SER A 95 9.09 4.94 -6.64
N HIS A 96 8.07 4.37 -6.02
CA HIS A 96 7.64 2.98 -6.17
C HIS A 96 6.12 2.87 -6.11
N VAL A 97 5.60 1.79 -6.64
CA VAL A 97 4.20 1.38 -6.48
C VAL A 97 4.09 0.22 -5.50
N ILE A 98 3.14 0.32 -4.56
CA ILE A 98 2.86 -0.71 -3.56
C ILE A 98 1.59 -1.45 -3.98
N VAL A 99 1.68 -2.76 -4.11
CA VAL A 99 0.56 -3.60 -4.58
C VAL A 99 0.32 -4.76 -3.63
N THR A 100 -0.96 -5.05 -3.36
CA THR A 100 -1.41 -6.16 -2.49
C THR A 100 -2.54 -6.94 -3.15
N SER A 101 -3.78 -6.55 -2.89
CA SER A 101 -4.98 -7.35 -3.21
C SER A 101 -5.14 -7.68 -4.68
N TRP A 102 -4.74 -6.77 -5.58
CA TRP A 102 -4.81 -7.02 -7.02
C TRP A 102 -3.96 -8.21 -7.48
N LEU A 103 -2.91 -8.57 -6.75
CA LEU A 103 -2.05 -9.72 -7.07
C LEU A 103 -2.71 -11.07 -6.83
N PHE A 104 -3.86 -11.10 -6.16
CA PHE A 104 -4.53 -12.34 -5.79
C PHE A 104 -5.76 -12.61 -6.66
N ASP A 105 -5.97 -13.90 -6.95
CA ASP A 105 -7.20 -14.42 -7.54
C ASP A 105 -7.84 -15.35 -6.51
N GLY A 106 -8.85 -14.82 -5.80
CA GLY A 106 -9.30 -15.45 -4.58
C GLY A 106 -8.15 -15.56 -3.56
N PRO A 107 -7.89 -16.73 -2.95
CA PRO A 107 -6.81 -16.91 -1.99
C PRO A 107 -5.43 -17.09 -2.64
N ALA A 108 -5.36 -17.35 -3.94
CA ALA A 108 -4.12 -17.71 -4.64
C ALA A 108 -3.39 -16.50 -5.22
N LEU A 109 -2.08 -16.44 -5.03
CA LEU A 109 -1.22 -15.45 -5.68
C LEU A 109 -1.13 -15.72 -7.18
N SER A 110 -1.43 -14.71 -8.00
CA SER A 110 -1.33 -14.78 -9.46
C SER A 110 0.06 -14.40 -9.95
N ARG A 111 0.82 -15.38 -10.42
CA ARG A 111 2.14 -15.14 -11.03
C ARG A 111 2.04 -14.29 -12.29
N GLY A 112 0.98 -14.50 -13.08
CA GLY A 112 0.75 -13.70 -14.28
C GLY A 112 0.58 -12.21 -13.99
N ARG A 113 -0.12 -11.86 -12.90
CA ARG A 113 -0.25 -10.46 -12.47
C ARG A 113 1.07 -9.89 -11.93
N LEU A 114 1.90 -10.69 -11.27
CA LEU A 114 3.27 -10.27 -10.89
C LEU A 114 4.11 -9.97 -12.12
N ASP A 115 4.11 -10.86 -13.11
CA ASP A 115 4.86 -10.68 -14.37
C ASP A 115 4.38 -9.43 -15.11
N GLU A 116 3.05 -9.21 -15.19
CA GLU A 116 2.43 -8.03 -15.80
C GLU A 116 2.86 -6.74 -15.09
N LEU A 117 2.81 -6.72 -13.75
CA LEU A 117 3.22 -5.56 -12.97
C LEU A 117 4.70 -5.22 -13.17
N VAL A 118 5.58 -6.23 -13.14
CA VAL A 118 7.01 -6.05 -13.34
C VAL A 118 7.32 -5.58 -14.76
N ALA A 119 6.59 -6.08 -15.77
CA ALA A 119 6.75 -5.63 -17.15
C ALA A 119 6.42 -4.14 -17.33
N VAL A 120 5.45 -3.61 -16.57
CA VAL A 120 5.03 -2.20 -16.65
C VAL A 120 5.89 -1.30 -15.77
N ALA A 121 6.13 -1.69 -14.51
CA ALA A 121 6.77 -0.82 -13.51
C ALA A 121 8.30 -0.97 -13.44
N GLY A 122 8.84 -2.13 -13.83
CA GLY A 122 10.19 -2.57 -13.49
C GLY A 122 10.27 -3.07 -12.04
N ARG A 123 10.98 -4.20 -11.80
CA ARG A 123 11.09 -4.78 -10.45
C ARG A 123 11.65 -3.81 -9.41
N GLU A 124 12.53 -2.92 -9.83
CA GLU A 124 13.21 -1.92 -8.97
C GLU A 124 12.25 -0.85 -8.43
N ARG A 125 11.05 -0.79 -8.96
CA ARG A 125 10.01 0.18 -8.56
C ARG A 125 8.75 -0.48 -8.03
N VAL A 126 8.79 -1.77 -7.74
CA VAL A 126 7.69 -2.53 -7.13
C VAL A 126 7.96 -2.77 -5.66
N VAL A 127 6.98 -2.48 -4.83
CA VAL A 127 6.90 -2.89 -3.43
C VAL A 127 5.73 -3.86 -3.28
N LEU A 128 5.98 -5.04 -2.73
CA LEU A 128 4.92 -5.99 -2.41
C LEU A 128 4.50 -5.81 -0.96
N ASP A 129 3.23 -5.45 -0.75
CA ASP A 129 2.66 -5.36 0.58
C ASP A 129 2.19 -6.77 1.01
N LEU A 130 2.83 -7.27 2.05
CA LEU A 130 2.56 -8.54 2.70
C LEU A 130 1.90 -8.30 4.07
N SER A 131 0.89 -7.42 4.13
CA SER A 131 0.04 -7.28 5.31
C SER A 131 -0.48 -8.64 5.74
N CYS A 132 -0.25 -9.03 6.99
CA CYS A 132 -0.47 -10.41 7.40
C CYS A 132 -1.13 -10.53 8.78
N ARG A 133 -1.77 -11.67 8.98
CA ARG A 133 -2.38 -12.06 10.25
C ARG A 133 -1.96 -13.47 10.63
N LYS A 134 -1.98 -13.76 11.92
CA LYS A 134 -1.62 -15.08 12.44
C LYS A 134 -2.79 -16.07 12.33
N ARG A 135 -2.51 -17.27 11.79
CA ARG A 135 -3.43 -18.40 11.72
C ARG A 135 -2.64 -19.69 11.97
N ASP A 136 -3.07 -20.48 12.94
CA ASP A 136 -2.46 -21.79 13.29
C ASP A 136 -0.94 -21.75 13.57
N GLY A 137 -0.47 -20.64 14.14
CA GLY A 137 0.94 -20.44 14.48
C GLY A 137 1.79 -19.75 13.43
N ASP A 138 1.32 -19.64 12.20
CA ASP A 138 1.98 -19.02 11.05
C ASP A 138 1.32 -17.70 10.65
N TYR A 139 2.05 -16.86 9.91
CA TYR A 139 1.54 -15.62 9.34
C TYR A 139 1.17 -15.83 7.87
N PHE A 140 -0.04 -15.42 7.51
CA PHE A 140 -0.54 -15.46 6.13
C PHE A 140 -0.91 -14.06 5.66
N VAL A 141 -0.63 -13.78 4.39
CA VAL A 141 -1.05 -12.54 3.76
C VAL A 141 -2.56 -12.45 3.79
N VAL A 142 -3.06 -11.25 4.08
CA VAL A 142 -4.50 -10.92 4.08
C VAL A 142 -4.79 -9.82 3.07
N THR A 143 -5.93 -9.94 2.41
CA THR A 143 -6.45 -9.01 1.41
C THR A 143 -7.77 -8.41 1.86
N ASP A 144 -8.44 -7.64 1.00
CA ASP A 144 -9.75 -7.06 1.25
C ASP A 144 -9.81 -6.31 2.59
N ARG A 145 -8.93 -5.30 2.73
CA ARG A 145 -8.80 -4.53 3.98
C ARG A 145 -8.52 -5.43 5.18
N TRP A 146 -7.59 -6.39 4.97
CA TRP A 146 -7.06 -7.33 5.97
C TRP A 146 -8.09 -8.34 6.52
N GLN A 147 -9.23 -8.54 5.85
CA GLN A 147 -10.30 -9.42 6.32
C GLN A 147 -10.22 -10.83 5.72
N THR A 148 -9.65 -10.97 4.52
CA THR A 148 -9.61 -12.23 3.78
C THR A 148 -8.22 -12.85 3.83
N PHE A 149 -8.11 -14.04 4.41
CA PHE A 149 -6.87 -14.82 4.38
C PHE A 149 -6.61 -15.36 2.98
N THR A 150 -5.35 -15.26 2.57
CA THR A 150 -4.85 -15.94 1.37
C THR A 150 -4.14 -17.25 1.74
N ASP A 151 -3.68 -17.99 0.73
CA ASP A 151 -2.86 -19.18 0.90
C ASP A 151 -1.36 -18.86 0.99
N LEU A 152 -0.99 -17.58 0.86
CA LEU A 152 0.40 -17.13 0.88
C LEU A 152 0.90 -16.96 2.31
N LYS A 153 1.77 -17.88 2.73
CA LYS A 153 2.45 -17.80 4.02
C LYS A 153 3.61 -16.82 3.94
N VAL A 154 3.76 -15.96 4.95
CA VAL A 154 4.89 -15.05 5.08
C VAL A 154 6.03 -15.80 5.79
N ASP A 155 6.89 -16.42 5.01
CA ASP A 155 8.07 -17.12 5.49
C ASP A 155 9.28 -16.87 4.57
N ARG A 156 10.42 -17.43 4.95
CA ARG A 156 11.67 -17.24 4.24
C ARG A 156 11.59 -17.68 2.77
N ALA A 157 10.98 -18.82 2.51
CA ALA A 157 10.87 -19.36 1.15
C ALA A 157 10.03 -18.44 0.25
N THR A 158 8.91 -17.93 0.78
CA THR A 158 8.07 -16.94 0.09
C THR A 158 8.82 -15.65 -0.21
N LEU A 159 9.57 -15.12 0.77
CA LEU A 159 10.33 -13.88 0.57
C LEU A 159 11.47 -14.06 -0.44
N GLU A 160 12.18 -15.21 -0.42
CA GLU A 160 13.23 -15.52 -1.39
C GLU A 160 12.65 -15.62 -2.80
N ASP A 161 11.51 -16.26 -2.99
CA ASP A 161 10.83 -16.40 -4.27
C ASP A 161 10.30 -15.06 -4.79
N LEU A 162 9.56 -14.32 -3.97
CA LEU A 162 8.97 -13.04 -4.36
C LEU A 162 10.00 -11.91 -4.51
N GLY A 163 11.18 -12.03 -3.91
CA GLY A 163 12.26 -11.05 -4.03
C GLY A 163 12.77 -10.85 -5.47
N SER A 164 12.46 -11.77 -6.38
CA SER A 164 12.76 -11.59 -7.81
C SER A 164 11.82 -10.61 -8.52
N TYR A 165 10.66 -10.28 -7.91
CA TYR A 165 9.61 -9.44 -8.49
C TYR A 165 9.57 -8.02 -7.92
N CYS A 166 10.28 -7.73 -6.83
CA CYS A 166 10.21 -6.44 -6.16
C CYS A 166 11.57 -5.94 -5.69
N ALA A 167 11.61 -4.67 -5.35
CA ALA A 167 12.74 -4.03 -4.68
C ALA A 167 12.60 -4.12 -3.16
N GLU A 168 11.35 -4.14 -2.66
CA GLU A 168 11.05 -4.00 -1.23
C GLU A 168 9.79 -4.77 -0.86
N PHE A 169 9.74 -5.24 0.38
CA PHE A 169 8.54 -5.76 1.02
C PHE A 169 8.05 -4.77 2.08
N LEU A 170 6.77 -4.44 2.03
CA LEU A 170 6.06 -3.80 3.14
C LEU A 170 5.37 -4.89 3.94
N VAL A 171 5.80 -5.10 5.19
CA VAL A 171 5.21 -6.13 6.06
C VAL A 171 4.49 -5.46 7.21
N HIS A 172 3.19 -5.72 7.33
CA HIS A 172 2.34 -5.15 8.35
C HIS A 172 1.63 -6.27 9.12
N GLY A 173 1.86 -6.33 10.41
CA GLY A 173 1.20 -7.28 11.32
C GLY A 173 -0.11 -6.71 11.84
N VAL A 174 -1.23 -6.97 11.15
CA VAL A 174 -2.54 -6.31 11.38
C VAL A 174 -3.07 -6.45 12.81
N ASP A 175 -2.79 -7.54 13.49
CA ASP A 175 -3.31 -7.82 14.83
C ASP A 175 -2.46 -7.23 15.98
N VAL A 176 -1.34 -6.54 15.65
CA VAL A 176 -0.35 -6.06 16.64
C VAL A 176 0.00 -4.57 16.49
N GLU A 177 -0.86 -3.82 15.84
CA GLU A 177 -0.77 -2.36 15.76
C GLU A 177 -1.07 -1.67 17.08
#